data_ada02f6e941cf8f11ac2ccb0a27929fd
#
_entry.id   ada02f6e941cf8f11ac2ccb0a27929fd
#
_cell.length_a   1.000
_cell.length_b   1.000
_cell.length_c   1.000
_cell.angle_alpha   90.00
_cell.angle_beta   90.00
_cell.angle_gamma   90.00
#
_symmetry.space_group_name_H-M   'P 1'
#
loop_
_entity.id
_entity.type
_entity.pdbx_description
1 polymer ?
#
loop_
_entity_poly.entity_id
_entity_poly.type
_entity_poly.pdbx_seq_one_letter_code
_entity_poly.pdbx_strand_id
1 'polypeptide(L)'
;MGQMKKFKELYEVSVVQRKKLQRRMAKMAKDPVIKLKKQRAMLKMRNPAKLALLARKKTIQKFRDKFYPSYKEMSLQQRVKVDQMIMQKYGVKIDKISKKVAKQLQKLEIERVKKAKKALKNA
;
A
#
# COMPACT_ATOMS: atom_id res chain seq x y z
N MET A 1 14.91 -39.99 0.39
CA MET A 1 13.70 -40.01 -0.47
C MET A 1 12.39 -39.73 0.26
N GLY A 2 12.29 -39.90 1.58
CA GLY A 2 11.09 -39.53 2.36
C GLY A 2 10.74 -38.04 2.38
N GLN A 3 11.71 -37.16 2.13
CA GLN A 3 11.50 -35.72 2.12
C GLN A 3 10.72 -35.22 0.88
N MET A 4 10.87 -35.87 -0.28
CA MET A 4 10.14 -35.51 -1.49
C MET A 4 8.65 -35.83 -1.41
N LYS A 5 8.27 -36.94 -0.78
CA LYS A 5 6.86 -37.30 -0.55
C LYS A 5 6.17 -36.28 0.38
N LYS A 6 6.82 -35.89 1.49
CA LYS A 6 6.30 -34.88 2.41
C LYS A 6 6.11 -33.53 1.74
N PHE A 7 7.01 -33.15 0.84
CA PHE A 7 6.91 -31.89 0.11
C PHE A 7 5.72 -31.89 -0.87
N LYS A 8 5.51 -32.96 -1.61
CA LYS A 8 4.36 -33.12 -2.49
C LYS A 8 3.04 -33.10 -1.71
N GLU A 9 2.95 -33.79 -0.60
CA GLU A 9 1.77 -33.82 0.26
C GLU A 9 1.44 -32.41 0.79
N LEU A 10 2.45 -31.66 1.27
CA LEU A 10 2.28 -30.28 1.70
C LEU A 10 1.84 -29.36 0.57
N TYR A 11 2.37 -29.56 -0.63
CA TYR A 11 1.99 -28.78 -1.80
C TYR A 11 0.55 -29.05 -2.23
N GLU A 12 0.12 -30.31 -2.25
CA GLU A 12 -1.25 -30.71 -2.58
C GLU A 12 -2.25 -30.14 -1.57
N VAL A 13 -1.96 -30.23 -0.27
CA VAL A 13 -2.78 -29.63 0.79
C VAL A 13 -2.87 -28.12 0.61
N SER A 14 -1.77 -27.44 0.28
CA SER A 14 -1.74 -26.00 0.01
C SER A 14 -2.63 -25.62 -1.18
N VAL A 15 -2.63 -26.39 -2.26
CA VAL A 15 -3.50 -26.17 -3.44
C VAL A 15 -4.96 -26.34 -3.08
N VAL A 16 -5.33 -27.40 -2.33
CA VAL A 16 -6.70 -27.63 -1.86
C VAL A 16 -7.17 -26.50 -0.95
N GLN A 17 -6.34 -26.04 -0.04
CA GLN A 17 -6.64 -24.90 0.83
C GLN A 17 -6.86 -23.61 0.04
N ARG A 18 -6.06 -23.35 -1.00
CA ARG A 18 -6.23 -22.20 -1.89
C ARG A 18 -7.55 -22.24 -2.63
N LYS A 19 -7.94 -23.40 -3.14
CA LYS A 19 -9.25 -23.58 -3.81
C LYS A 19 -10.41 -23.34 -2.85
N LYS A 20 -10.34 -23.87 -1.63
CA LYS A 20 -11.35 -23.61 -0.59
C LYS A 20 -11.45 -22.13 -0.27
N LEU A 21 -10.30 -21.45 -0.12
CA LEU A 21 -10.24 -20.01 0.13
C LEU A 21 -10.85 -19.22 -1.02
N GLN A 22 -10.54 -19.55 -2.27
CA GLN A 22 -11.12 -18.90 -3.44
C GLN A 22 -12.65 -19.06 -3.49
N ARG A 23 -13.18 -20.24 -3.16
CA ARG A 23 -14.63 -20.47 -3.07
C ARG A 23 -15.28 -19.64 -1.98
N ARG A 24 -14.66 -19.54 -0.80
CA ARG A 24 -15.14 -18.69 0.29
C ARG A 24 -15.14 -17.22 -0.12
N MET A 25 -14.07 -16.74 -0.74
CA MET A 25 -13.98 -15.36 -1.22
C MET A 25 -15.01 -15.05 -2.29
N ALA A 26 -15.28 -16.01 -3.21
CA ALA A 26 -16.33 -15.85 -4.22
C ALA A 26 -17.72 -15.76 -3.60
N LYS A 27 -18.03 -16.56 -2.56
CA LYS A 27 -19.28 -16.48 -1.81
C LYS A 27 -19.39 -15.15 -1.06
N MET A 28 -18.31 -14.71 -0.40
CA MET A 28 -18.26 -13.43 0.30
C MET A 28 -18.49 -12.25 -0.64
N ALA A 29 -17.92 -12.32 -1.86
CA ALA A 29 -18.09 -11.25 -2.87
C ALA A 29 -19.55 -11.11 -3.33
N LYS A 30 -20.34 -12.18 -3.26
CA LYS A 30 -21.78 -12.18 -3.60
C LYS A 30 -22.68 -11.77 -2.43
N ASP A 31 -22.16 -11.75 -1.19
CA ASP A 31 -22.92 -11.38 -0.01
C ASP A 31 -23.27 -9.88 -0.04
N PRO A 32 -24.58 -9.50 0.05
CA PRO A 32 -24.97 -8.09 0.04
C PRO A 32 -24.38 -7.26 1.18
N VAL A 33 -24.21 -7.84 2.36
CA VAL A 33 -23.64 -7.16 3.53
C VAL A 33 -22.17 -6.82 3.28
N ILE A 34 -21.40 -7.76 2.71
CA ILE A 34 -19.99 -7.54 2.40
C ILE A 34 -19.84 -6.53 1.25
N LYS A 35 -20.69 -6.59 0.24
CA LYS A 35 -20.73 -5.57 -0.84
C LYS A 35 -20.98 -4.18 -0.28
N LEU A 36 -21.94 -4.02 0.63
CA LEU A 36 -22.24 -2.77 1.31
C LEU A 36 -21.04 -2.24 2.10
N LYS A 37 -20.36 -3.09 2.87
CA LYS A 37 -19.15 -2.73 3.61
C LYS A 37 -18.04 -2.28 2.68
N LYS A 38 -17.82 -2.96 1.55
CA LYS A 38 -16.83 -2.58 0.55
C LYS A 38 -17.17 -1.23 -0.10
N GLN A 39 -18.43 -0.99 -0.43
CA GLN A 39 -18.90 0.28 -0.98
C GLN A 39 -18.70 1.43 -0.01
N ARG A 40 -19.04 1.24 1.26
CA ARG A 40 -18.80 2.23 2.32
C ARG A 40 -17.31 2.53 2.48
N ALA A 41 -16.46 1.49 2.45
CA ALA A 41 -15.02 1.66 2.53
C ALA A 41 -14.46 2.45 1.34
N MET A 42 -14.99 2.23 0.13
CA MET A 42 -14.62 3.00 -1.06
C MET A 42 -15.02 4.48 -0.97
N LEU A 43 -16.16 4.76 -0.33
CA LEU A 43 -16.66 6.13 -0.16
C LEU A 43 -15.96 6.88 0.98
N LYS A 44 -15.29 6.17 1.87
CA LYS A 44 -14.59 6.77 3.00
C LYS A 44 -13.32 7.47 2.54
N MET A 45 -13.21 8.75 2.85
CA MET A 45 -11.99 9.51 2.62
C MET A 45 -10.91 9.14 3.63
N ARG A 46 -9.67 9.05 3.17
CA ARG A 46 -8.52 8.88 4.07
C ARG A 46 -8.32 10.14 4.91
N ASN A 47 -7.91 9.94 6.16
CA ASN A 47 -7.58 11.04 7.06
C ASN A 47 -6.44 11.89 6.47
N PRO A 48 -6.55 13.24 6.47
CA PRO A 48 -5.48 14.12 5.99
C PRO A 48 -4.13 13.88 6.67
N ALA A 49 -4.11 13.51 7.96
CA ALA A 49 -2.88 13.17 8.67
C ALA A 49 -2.18 11.94 8.08
N LYS A 50 -2.94 10.90 7.71
CA LYS A 50 -2.41 9.71 7.04
C LYS A 50 -1.85 10.04 5.66
N LEU A 51 -2.52 10.91 4.91
CA LEU A 51 -2.06 11.38 3.61
C LEU A 51 -0.76 12.18 3.73
N ALA A 52 -0.62 13.01 4.75
CA ALA A 52 0.60 13.76 5.02
C ALA A 52 1.78 12.84 5.33
N LEU A 53 1.56 11.79 6.15
CA LEU A 53 2.59 10.78 6.44
C LEU A 53 3.00 10.00 5.17
N LEU A 54 2.04 9.63 4.36
CA LEU A 54 2.29 8.93 3.09
C LEU A 54 3.07 9.82 2.13
N ALA A 55 2.74 11.10 2.04
CA ALA A 55 3.44 12.08 1.22
C ALA A 55 4.90 12.22 1.64
N ARG A 56 5.15 12.29 2.96
CA ARG A 56 6.51 12.35 3.50
C ARG A 56 7.32 11.10 3.17
N LYS A 57 6.75 9.91 3.33
CA LYS A 57 7.39 8.65 2.96
C LYS A 57 7.74 8.60 1.47
N LYS A 58 6.83 8.99 0.60
CA LYS A 58 7.06 9.03 -0.86
C LYS A 58 8.17 10.01 -1.22
N THR A 59 8.20 11.17 -0.60
CA THR A 59 9.23 12.18 -0.84
C THR A 59 10.61 11.68 -0.41
N ILE A 60 10.72 11.10 0.78
CA ILE A 60 11.97 10.50 1.27
C ILE A 60 12.43 9.38 0.34
N GLN A 61 11.53 8.53 -0.13
CA GLN A 61 11.85 7.45 -1.05
C GLN A 61 12.40 7.98 -2.39
N LYS A 62 11.84 9.06 -2.93
CA LYS A 62 12.37 9.72 -4.14
C LYS A 62 13.79 10.21 -3.94
N PHE A 63 14.09 10.82 -2.79
CA PHE A 63 15.46 11.25 -2.46
C PHE A 63 16.42 10.07 -2.34
N ARG A 64 16.01 8.96 -1.71
CA ARG A 64 16.79 7.72 -1.64
C ARG A 64 17.09 7.18 -3.02
N ASP A 65 16.10 7.07 -3.89
CA ASP A 65 16.25 6.54 -5.24
C ASP A 65 17.17 7.42 -6.10
N LYS A 66 17.11 8.73 -5.91
CA LYS A 66 17.92 9.69 -6.67
C LYS A 66 19.39 9.71 -6.22
N PHE A 67 19.64 9.74 -4.92
CA PHE A 67 20.99 9.93 -4.37
C PHE A 67 21.66 8.64 -3.92
N TYR A 68 20.86 7.63 -3.58
CA TYR A 68 21.33 6.34 -3.05
C TYR A 68 20.59 5.18 -3.73
N PRO A 69 20.84 4.92 -5.03
CA PRO A 69 20.11 3.89 -5.77
C PRO A 69 20.34 2.48 -5.23
N SER A 70 21.44 2.23 -4.53
CA SER A 70 21.75 0.95 -3.90
C SER A 70 21.19 0.79 -2.47
N TYR A 71 20.29 1.68 -2.04
CA TYR A 71 19.75 1.68 -0.68
C TYR A 71 19.15 0.32 -0.25
N LYS A 72 18.45 -0.37 -1.18
CA LYS A 72 17.84 -1.67 -0.90
C LYS A 72 18.85 -2.78 -0.62
N GLU A 73 20.06 -2.65 -1.16
CA GLU A 73 21.15 -3.62 -0.99
C GLU A 73 22.01 -3.33 0.23
N MET A 74 21.81 -2.19 0.88
CA MET A 74 22.58 -1.78 2.06
C MET A 74 22.15 -2.55 3.31
N SER A 75 23.10 -2.70 4.25
CA SER A 75 22.81 -3.22 5.59
C SER A 75 21.92 -2.26 6.38
N LEU A 76 21.27 -2.75 7.43
CA LEU A 76 20.40 -1.92 8.27
C LEU A 76 21.14 -0.71 8.85
N GLN A 77 22.38 -0.88 9.29
CA GLN A 77 23.21 0.20 9.84
C GLN A 77 23.50 1.27 8.79
N GLN A 78 23.82 0.86 7.56
CA GLN A 78 24.05 1.79 6.45
C GLN A 78 22.79 2.55 6.06
N ARG A 79 21.63 1.88 6.04
CA ARG A 79 20.32 2.52 5.78
C ARG A 79 20.00 3.60 6.81
N VAL A 80 20.25 3.34 8.08
CA VAL A 80 20.03 4.33 9.15
C VAL A 80 20.93 5.55 8.97
N LYS A 81 22.20 5.35 8.64
CA LYS A 81 23.13 6.44 8.34
C LYS A 81 22.69 7.27 7.15
N VAL A 82 22.27 6.62 6.07
CA VAL A 82 21.76 7.30 4.86
C VAL A 82 20.51 8.11 5.18
N ASP A 83 19.57 7.57 5.94
CA ASP A 83 18.37 8.29 6.34
C ASP A 83 18.70 9.53 7.19
N GLN A 84 19.64 9.42 8.11
CA GLN A 84 20.11 10.57 8.90
C GLN A 84 20.76 11.65 8.03
N MET A 85 21.59 11.25 7.07
CA MET A 85 22.22 12.16 6.11
C MET A 85 21.19 12.90 5.24
N ILE A 86 20.19 12.19 4.74
CA ILE A 86 19.10 12.76 3.94
C ILE A 86 18.33 13.80 4.78
N MET A 87 17.99 13.47 6.02
CA MET A 87 17.26 14.38 6.90
C MET A 87 18.09 15.62 7.26
N GLN A 88 19.39 15.48 7.48
CA GLN A 88 20.27 16.61 7.76
C GLN A 88 20.45 17.55 6.56
N LYS A 89 20.69 16.97 5.36
CA LYS A 89 20.96 17.76 4.16
C LYS A 89 19.69 18.32 3.51
N TYR A 90 18.63 17.53 3.47
CA TYR A 90 17.43 17.81 2.67
C TYR A 90 16.15 17.90 3.49
N GLY A 91 16.22 17.90 4.81
CA GLY A 91 15.05 17.92 5.69
C GLY A 91 14.07 19.04 5.38
N VAL A 92 14.57 20.27 5.18
CA VAL A 92 13.74 21.44 4.84
C VAL A 92 13.09 21.30 3.48
N LYS A 93 13.82 20.81 2.47
CA LYS A 93 13.29 20.54 1.13
C LYS A 93 12.25 19.44 1.16
N ILE A 94 12.49 18.37 1.93
CA ILE A 94 11.55 17.26 2.13
C ILE A 94 10.25 17.77 2.71
N ASP A 95 10.29 18.63 3.71
CA ASP A 95 9.09 19.21 4.34
C ASP A 95 8.28 20.05 3.34
N LYS A 96 8.93 20.88 2.53
CA LYS A 96 8.26 21.69 1.50
C LYS A 96 7.62 20.82 0.42
N ILE A 97 8.36 19.84 -0.10
CA ILE A 97 7.87 18.93 -1.16
C ILE A 97 6.76 18.05 -0.61
N SER A 98 6.89 17.53 0.61
CA SER A 98 5.87 16.68 1.23
C SER A 98 4.55 17.42 1.42
N LYS A 99 4.56 18.71 1.76
CA LYS A 99 3.34 19.54 1.82
C LYS A 99 2.65 19.65 0.46
N LYS A 100 3.41 19.86 -0.62
CA LYS A 100 2.87 19.90 -1.99
C LYS A 100 2.29 18.55 -2.40
N VAL A 101 3.00 17.46 -2.13
CA VAL A 101 2.54 16.09 -2.42
C VAL A 101 1.30 15.76 -1.61
N ALA A 102 1.23 16.16 -0.33
CA ALA A 102 0.04 15.97 0.50
C ALA A 102 -1.19 16.66 -0.08
N LYS A 103 -1.07 17.88 -0.57
CA LYS A 103 -2.15 18.59 -1.27
C LYS A 103 -2.60 17.86 -2.53
N GLN A 104 -1.67 17.35 -3.33
CA GLN A 104 -1.97 16.55 -4.52
C GLN A 104 -2.71 15.27 -4.15
N LEU A 105 -2.27 14.58 -3.10
CA LEU A 105 -2.92 13.35 -2.61
C LEU A 105 -4.33 13.63 -2.11
N GLN A 106 -4.56 14.75 -1.44
CA GLN A 106 -5.91 15.17 -1.02
C GLN A 106 -6.84 15.39 -2.22
N LYS A 107 -6.36 16.07 -3.26
CA LYS A 107 -7.13 16.26 -4.50
C LYS A 107 -7.45 14.95 -5.18
N LEU A 108 -6.49 14.05 -5.28
CA LEU A 108 -6.67 12.70 -5.85
C LEU A 108 -7.67 11.88 -5.02
N GLU A 109 -7.64 12.01 -3.70
CA GLU A 109 -8.60 11.32 -2.82
C GLU A 109 -10.02 11.83 -3.02
N ILE A 110 -10.22 13.15 -3.14
CA ILE A 110 -11.51 13.74 -3.46
C ILE A 110 -12.03 13.23 -4.80
N GLU A 111 -11.19 13.21 -5.83
CA GLU A 111 -11.55 12.68 -7.15
C GLU A 111 -11.90 11.19 -7.10
N ARG A 112 -11.13 10.40 -6.34
CA ARG A 112 -11.39 8.98 -6.14
C ARG A 112 -12.78 8.75 -5.54
N VAL A 113 -13.13 9.50 -4.49
CA VAL A 113 -14.44 9.39 -3.83
C VAL A 113 -15.56 9.83 -4.78
N LYS A 114 -15.36 10.89 -5.54
CA LYS A 114 -16.35 11.34 -6.56
C LYS A 114 -16.59 10.28 -7.62
N LYS A 115 -15.53 9.65 -8.14
CA LYS A 115 -15.64 8.54 -9.11
C LYS A 115 -16.36 7.33 -8.52
N ALA A 116 -16.05 6.97 -7.27
CA ALA A 116 -16.74 5.89 -6.57
C ALA A 116 -18.23 6.16 -6.41
N LYS A 117 -18.61 7.40 -6.03
CA LYS A 117 -20.01 7.81 -5.94
C LYS A 117 -20.74 7.72 -7.29
N LYS A 118 -20.10 8.16 -8.37
CA LYS A 118 -20.67 8.04 -9.73
C LYS A 118 -20.87 6.59 -10.13
N ALA A 119 -19.87 5.74 -9.89
CA ALA A 119 -19.94 4.31 -10.20
C ALA A 119 -21.11 3.63 -9.45
N LEU A 120 -21.35 4.01 -8.20
CA LEU A 120 -22.45 3.48 -7.39
C LEU A 120 -23.83 3.97 -7.86
N LYS A 121 -23.93 5.21 -8.35
CA LYS A 121 -25.18 5.74 -8.93
C LYS A 121 -25.54 5.09 -10.26
N ASN A 122 -24.54 4.72 -11.06
CA ASN A 122 -24.73 4.14 -12.39
C ASN A 122 -24.87 2.61 -12.39
N ALA A 123 -24.73 1.97 -11.23
CA ALA A 123 -24.82 0.51 -11.10
C ALA A 123 -26.29 0.01 -10.91
#